data_1838efd6b710ee5e86290379cdb3feb4
#
_entry.id   1838efd6b710ee5e86290379cdb3feb4
#
_cell.length_a   1.000
_cell.length_b   1.000
_cell.length_c   1.000
_cell.angle_alpha   90.00
_cell.angle_beta   90.00
_cell.angle_gamma   90.00
#
_symmetry.space_group_name_H-M   'P 1'
#
loop_
_entity.id
_entity.type
_entity.pdbx_description
1 polymer ?
#
loop_
_entity_poly.entity_id
_entity_poly.type
_entity_poly.pdbx_seq_one_letter_code
_entity_poly.pdbx_strand_id
1 'polypeptide(L)'
;RDRLRSRGLGDVYKRQDQECGGVFWSVTYDGKPLDTTKHTYNQAFAIYALSSYYDTTGNEEALEIAKGLQKIIEEKCTDEFGYLEAFNRNFQPEENDKLSENGVIAEKTMNTLLHVFEAYTEFYRVTKDKFTGDRLRFMLDIFADKVYNPAQKRQEVFFDREWNTLIDLYSYGHDIETSWLIDRGLEVLDDPAYTAKVAPITKEILANVYKTAYRDHSLMNECENGVNDTTRVWWVQAESVVGFLNGYQKDPAEKKYLQAAEDVWDYIKNYMIDKRNGSEWYWCI
;
A
#
# COMPACT_ATOMS: atom_id res chain seq x y z
N ARG A 1 -29.21 16.16 -7.34
CA ARG A 1 -28.82 16.65 -5.99
C ARG A 1 -28.47 15.52 -5.01
N ASP A 2 -28.07 14.35 -5.48
CA ASP A 2 -27.61 13.23 -4.64
C ASP A 2 -26.06 13.17 -4.52
N ARG A 3 -25.43 14.32 -4.56
CA ARG A 3 -23.97 14.42 -4.74
C ARG A 3 -23.11 14.23 -3.48
N LEU A 4 -23.68 13.96 -2.32
CA LEU A 4 -22.89 13.93 -1.05
C LEU A 4 -23.31 12.81 -0.09
N ARG A 5 -24.00 11.77 -0.53
CA ARG A 5 -24.28 10.60 0.30
C ARG A 5 -23.26 9.53 0.03
N SER A 6 -22.38 9.35 1.01
CA SER A 6 -21.53 8.16 1.23
C SER A 6 -21.16 7.38 -0.04
N ARG A 7 -20.16 7.86 -0.76
CA ARG A 7 -19.60 7.11 -1.91
C ARG A 7 -18.89 5.83 -1.47
N GLY A 8 -18.34 5.78 -0.25
CA GLY A 8 -17.54 4.66 0.23
C GLY A 8 -18.24 3.32 0.17
N LEU A 9 -19.33 3.12 0.93
CA LEU A 9 -20.07 1.86 0.92
C LEU A 9 -20.73 1.60 -0.44
N GLY A 10 -21.30 2.62 -1.08
CA GLY A 10 -21.95 2.51 -2.38
C GLY A 10 -20.99 2.08 -3.50
N ASP A 11 -19.75 2.55 -3.49
CA ASP A 11 -18.75 2.17 -4.49
C ASP A 11 -18.26 0.74 -4.27
N VAL A 12 -18.01 0.32 -3.03
CA VAL A 12 -17.68 -1.07 -2.71
C VAL A 12 -18.84 -2.00 -3.06
N TYR A 13 -20.08 -1.61 -2.76
CA TYR A 13 -21.27 -2.41 -3.07
C TYR A 13 -21.44 -2.63 -4.59
N LYS A 14 -21.20 -1.61 -5.41
CA LYS A 14 -21.26 -1.72 -6.87
C LYS A 14 -20.14 -2.59 -7.46
N ARG A 15 -18.98 -2.61 -6.81
CA ARG A 15 -17.83 -3.40 -7.26
C ARG A 15 -17.91 -4.87 -6.86
N GLN A 16 -18.81 -5.25 -5.92
CA GLN A 16 -18.94 -6.64 -5.49
C GLN A 16 -19.43 -7.55 -6.61
N ASP A 17 -18.76 -8.69 -6.75
CA ASP A 17 -19.24 -9.79 -7.57
C ASP A 17 -20.18 -10.68 -6.74
N GLN A 18 -21.47 -10.58 -7.00
CA GLN A 18 -22.50 -11.32 -6.28
C GLN A 18 -22.50 -12.83 -6.58
N GLU A 19 -21.84 -13.25 -7.67
CA GLU A 19 -21.77 -14.65 -8.08
C GLU A 19 -20.52 -15.35 -7.54
N CYS A 20 -19.33 -14.75 -7.75
CA CYS A 20 -18.06 -15.35 -7.40
C CYS A 20 -17.47 -14.82 -6.09
N GLY A 21 -18.05 -13.74 -5.55
CA GLY A 21 -17.53 -13.02 -4.40
C GLY A 21 -16.36 -12.08 -4.72
N GLY A 22 -15.95 -11.30 -3.73
CA GLY A 22 -14.90 -10.30 -3.88
C GLY A 22 -15.32 -9.07 -4.70
N VAL A 23 -14.35 -8.19 -4.97
CA VAL A 23 -14.58 -6.97 -5.76
C VAL A 23 -13.87 -7.06 -7.11
N PHE A 24 -14.45 -6.46 -8.14
CA PHE A 24 -13.84 -6.32 -9.47
C PHE A 24 -12.72 -5.29 -9.48
N TRP A 25 -11.80 -5.41 -10.43
CA TRP A 25 -10.80 -4.38 -10.69
C TRP A 25 -11.46 -3.04 -11.01
N SER A 26 -12.38 -3.03 -11.96
CA SER A 26 -13.13 -1.81 -12.28
C SER A 26 -14.57 -2.10 -12.68
N VAL A 27 -15.40 -1.07 -12.51
CA VAL A 27 -16.80 -1.03 -12.94
C VAL A 27 -17.06 0.27 -13.71
N THR A 28 -18.07 0.26 -14.56
CA THR A 28 -18.57 1.48 -15.22
C THR A 28 -19.18 2.43 -14.18
N TYR A 29 -19.42 3.69 -14.58
CA TYR A 29 -20.00 4.69 -13.66
C TYR A 29 -21.42 4.31 -13.16
N ASP A 30 -22.13 3.45 -13.89
CA ASP A 30 -23.44 2.90 -13.49
C ASP A 30 -23.35 1.57 -12.72
N GLY A 31 -22.12 1.12 -12.42
CA GLY A 31 -21.86 -0.02 -11.55
C GLY A 31 -21.81 -1.38 -12.25
N LYS A 32 -21.80 -1.42 -13.60
CA LYS A 32 -21.64 -2.68 -14.32
C LYS A 32 -20.18 -3.13 -14.33
N PRO A 33 -19.89 -4.45 -14.26
CA PRO A 33 -18.54 -4.95 -14.40
C PRO A 33 -17.89 -4.47 -15.69
N LEU A 34 -16.69 -3.89 -15.61
CA LEU A 34 -15.88 -3.47 -16.75
C LEU A 34 -14.66 -4.36 -16.90
N ASP A 35 -13.85 -4.44 -15.85
CA ASP A 35 -12.75 -5.38 -15.73
C ASP A 35 -12.99 -6.29 -14.53
N THR A 36 -13.16 -7.59 -14.78
CA THR A 36 -13.57 -8.57 -13.78
C THR A 36 -12.41 -9.24 -13.06
N THR A 37 -11.17 -8.85 -13.34
CA THR A 37 -9.97 -9.34 -12.64
C THR A 37 -10.11 -9.16 -11.13
N LYS A 38 -9.68 -10.16 -10.38
CA LYS A 38 -9.67 -10.17 -8.91
C LYS A 38 -8.24 -9.98 -8.42
N HIS A 39 -7.84 -8.73 -8.28
CA HIS A 39 -6.55 -8.41 -7.68
C HIS A 39 -6.66 -8.48 -6.15
N THR A 40 -5.68 -9.11 -5.47
CA THR A 40 -5.61 -9.15 -4.00
C THR A 40 -5.53 -7.73 -3.42
N TYR A 41 -4.77 -6.87 -4.07
CA TYR A 41 -4.69 -5.43 -3.80
C TYR A 41 -6.08 -4.77 -3.72
N ASN A 42 -6.98 -5.02 -4.68
CA ASN A 42 -8.33 -4.43 -4.68
C ASN A 42 -9.22 -4.96 -3.56
N GLN A 43 -9.10 -6.25 -3.23
CA GLN A 43 -9.81 -6.82 -2.10
C GLN A 43 -9.36 -6.15 -0.80
N ALA A 44 -8.05 -5.92 -0.65
CA ALA A 44 -7.47 -5.23 0.50
C ALA A 44 -8.00 -3.80 0.64
N PHE A 45 -7.98 -3.00 -0.42
CA PHE A 45 -8.52 -1.63 -0.37
C PHE A 45 -10.00 -1.56 -0.06
N ALA A 46 -10.78 -2.56 -0.49
CA ALA A 46 -12.18 -2.64 -0.11
C ALA A 46 -12.34 -2.90 1.41
N ILE A 47 -11.51 -3.76 2.00
CA ILE A 47 -11.47 -3.97 3.46
C ILE A 47 -11.10 -2.68 4.18
N TYR A 48 -10.06 -1.99 3.71
CA TYR A 48 -9.61 -0.72 4.29
C TYR A 48 -10.72 0.32 4.34
N ALA A 49 -11.38 0.55 3.19
CA ALA A 49 -12.47 1.51 3.08
C ALA A 49 -13.67 1.16 3.96
N LEU A 50 -14.05 -0.14 4.02
CA LEU A 50 -15.16 -0.62 4.84
C LEU A 50 -14.84 -0.52 6.34
N SER A 51 -13.61 -0.79 6.74
CA SER A 51 -13.16 -0.68 8.13
C SER A 51 -13.18 0.77 8.60
N SER A 52 -12.69 1.71 7.80
CA SER A 52 -12.75 3.13 8.07
C SER A 52 -14.19 3.67 8.10
N TYR A 53 -15.05 3.14 7.23
CA TYR A 53 -16.47 3.49 7.23
C TYR A 53 -17.19 2.96 8.48
N TYR A 54 -16.89 1.71 8.88
CA TYR A 54 -17.42 1.14 10.12
C TYR A 54 -16.99 1.94 11.35
N ASP A 55 -15.72 2.30 11.45
CA ASP A 55 -15.19 3.11 12.54
C ASP A 55 -15.94 4.44 12.72
N THR A 56 -16.29 5.06 11.60
CA THR A 56 -16.95 6.37 11.60
C THR A 56 -18.47 6.28 11.88
N THR A 57 -19.12 5.21 11.41
CA THR A 57 -20.59 5.13 11.34
C THR A 57 -21.20 4.07 12.25
N GLY A 58 -20.42 3.07 12.71
CA GLY A 58 -20.90 1.88 13.40
C GLY A 58 -21.76 0.96 12.51
N ASN A 59 -21.61 1.04 11.17
CA ASN A 59 -22.43 0.24 10.26
C ASN A 59 -21.96 -1.22 10.22
N GLU A 60 -22.71 -2.11 10.86
CA GLU A 60 -22.40 -3.54 10.98
C GLU A 60 -22.37 -4.24 9.61
N GLU A 61 -23.16 -3.80 8.62
CA GLU A 61 -23.13 -4.39 7.27
C GLU A 61 -21.76 -4.18 6.60
N ALA A 62 -21.16 -3.00 6.79
CA ALA A 62 -19.81 -2.73 6.28
C ALA A 62 -18.76 -3.66 6.90
N LEU A 63 -18.87 -3.90 8.21
CA LEU A 63 -17.99 -4.82 8.92
C LEU A 63 -18.14 -6.26 8.42
N GLU A 64 -19.36 -6.73 8.22
CA GLU A 64 -19.62 -8.09 7.72
C GLU A 64 -19.10 -8.29 6.28
N ILE A 65 -19.22 -7.26 5.43
CA ILE A 65 -18.61 -7.28 4.08
C ILE A 65 -17.08 -7.35 4.19
N ALA A 66 -16.47 -6.56 5.06
CA ALA A 66 -15.01 -6.59 5.26
C ALA A 66 -14.52 -7.97 5.74
N LYS A 67 -15.23 -8.61 6.69
CA LYS A 67 -14.95 -10.00 7.11
C LYS A 67 -15.05 -11.00 5.96
N GLY A 68 -16.08 -10.85 5.13
CA GLY A 68 -16.27 -11.69 3.93
C GLY A 68 -15.12 -11.56 2.94
N LEU A 69 -14.63 -10.33 2.72
CA LEU A 69 -13.47 -10.06 1.85
C LEU A 69 -12.17 -10.59 2.46
N GLN A 70 -11.94 -10.44 3.77
CA GLN A 70 -10.79 -11.05 4.44
C GLN A 70 -10.78 -12.57 4.25
N LYS A 71 -11.93 -13.22 4.45
CA LYS A 71 -12.06 -14.66 4.20
C LYS A 71 -11.69 -15.03 2.75
N ILE A 72 -12.12 -14.24 1.78
CA ILE A 72 -11.77 -14.46 0.36
C ILE A 72 -10.27 -14.34 0.15
N ILE A 73 -9.61 -13.33 0.70
CA ILE A 73 -8.14 -13.17 0.60
C ILE A 73 -7.45 -14.40 1.18
N GLU A 74 -7.81 -14.82 2.38
CA GLU A 74 -7.14 -15.91 3.06
C GLU A 74 -7.39 -17.29 2.43
N GLU A 75 -8.59 -17.54 1.87
CA GLU A 75 -8.92 -18.83 1.27
C GLU A 75 -8.57 -18.94 -0.21
N LYS A 76 -8.52 -17.82 -0.94
CA LYS A 76 -8.39 -17.84 -2.40
C LYS A 76 -7.18 -17.10 -2.95
N CYS A 77 -6.67 -16.11 -2.22
CA CYS A 77 -5.58 -15.25 -2.68
C CYS A 77 -4.27 -15.48 -1.94
N THR A 78 -4.19 -16.53 -1.12
CA THR A 78 -3.04 -16.83 -0.26
C THR A 78 -2.57 -18.23 -0.52
N ASP A 79 -1.26 -18.45 -0.49
CA ASP A 79 -0.63 -19.76 -0.46
C ASP A 79 0.22 -19.94 0.80
N GLU A 80 1.00 -21.02 0.89
CA GLU A 80 1.88 -21.30 2.02
C GLU A 80 2.99 -20.25 2.21
N PHE A 81 3.34 -19.49 1.15
CA PHE A 81 4.39 -18.48 1.17
C PHE A 81 3.86 -17.06 1.38
N GLY A 82 2.55 -16.80 1.20
CA GLY A 82 1.96 -15.48 1.37
C GLY A 82 0.88 -15.13 0.35
N TYR A 83 0.76 -13.86 0.04
CA TYR A 83 -0.33 -13.32 -0.79
C TYR A 83 0.07 -13.31 -2.26
N LEU A 84 -0.79 -13.87 -3.11
CA LEU A 84 -0.65 -13.88 -4.57
C LEU A 84 -1.26 -12.61 -5.17
N GLU A 85 -0.80 -12.24 -6.36
CA GLU A 85 -1.07 -10.95 -6.98
C GLU A 85 -2.47 -10.85 -7.60
N ALA A 86 -2.77 -11.72 -8.57
CA ALA A 86 -3.95 -11.56 -9.42
C ALA A 86 -4.61 -12.88 -9.81
N PHE A 87 -5.92 -12.77 -10.08
CA PHE A 87 -6.78 -13.88 -10.42
C PHE A 87 -7.82 -13.45 -11.46
N ASN A 88 -8.32 -14.40 -12.23
CA ASN A 88 -9.50 -14.18 -13.03
C ASN A 88 -10.77 -14.07 -12.13
N ARG A 89 -11.91 -13.81 -12.75
CA ARG A 89 -13.18 -13.64 -12.02
C ARG A 89 -13.49 -14.78 -11.04
N ASN A 90 -13.08 -16.01 -11.37
CA ASN A 90 -13.36 -17.21 -10.57
C ASN A 90 -12.25 -17.54 -9.55
N PHE A 91 -11.33 -16.61 -9.31
CA PHE A 91 -10.17 -16.78 -8.42
C PHE A 91 -9.22 -17.90 -8.87
N GLN A 92 -9.10 -18.14 -10.19
CA GLN A 92 -7.98 -18.92 -10.73
C GLN A 92 -6.81 -17.97 -10.99
N PRO A 93 -5.57 -18.37 -10.68
CA PRO A 93 -4.40 -17.53 -10.94
C PRO A 93 -4.38 -17.03 -12.40
N GLU A 94 -4.06 -15.76 -12.58
CA GLU A 94 -3.99 -15.10 -13.88
C GLU A 94 -2.76 -14.19 -13.92
N GLU A 95 -1.96 -14.31 -14.98
CA GLU A 95 -0.84 -13.39 -15.20
C GLU A 95 -1.36 -11.97 -15.40
N ASN A 96 -0.73 -11.02 -14.73
CA ASN A 96 -1.20 -9.64 -14.70
C ASN A 96 -0.04 -8.67 -14.43
N ASP A 97 -0.01 -7.59 -15.19
CA ASP A 97 0.98 -6.51 -15.08
C ASP A 97 0.38 -5.15 -14.62
N LYS A 98 -0.89 -5.14 -14.18
CA LYS A 98 -1.61 -3.90 -13.83
C LYS A 98 -0.94 -3.04 -12.74
N LEU A 99 -0.15 -3.66 -11.87
CA LEU A 99 0.60 -2.98 -10.81
C LEU A 99 2.11 -2.91 -11.13
N SER A 100 2.51 -3.18 -12.39
CA SER A 100 3.89 -3.15 -12.85
C SER A 100 4.06 -2.10 -13.95
N GLU A 101 4.68 -0.98 -13.63
CA GLU A 101 5.06 0.02 -14.64
C GLU A 101 6.26 -0.45 -15.49
N ASN A 102 6.99 -1.47 -15.00
CA ASN A 102 8.17 -2.04 -15.66
C ASN A 102 7.84 -3.24 -16.56
N GLY A 103 6.55 -3.62 -16.68
CA GLY A 103 6.10 -4.76 -17.49
C GLY A 103 6.48 -6.12 -16.92
N VAL A 104 6.86 -6.20 -15.65
CA VAL A 104 7.20 -7.46 -14.97
C VAL A 104 5.93 -8.19 -14.59
N ILE A 105 5.83 -9.46 -14.98
CA ILE A 105 4.77 -10.35 -14.50
C ILE A 105 5.32 -11.05 -13.25
N ALA A 106 4.73 -10.74 -12.10
CA ALA A 106 5.11 -11.29 -10.82
C ALA A 106 3.96 -12.08 -10.18
N GLU A 107 4.29 -13.13 -9.45
CA GLU A 107 3.30 -13.87 -8.67
C GLU A 107 3.03 -13.22 -7.32
N LYS A 108 4.03 -12.51 -6.77
CA LYS A 108 3.95 -11.73 -5.54
C LYS A 108 4.66 -10.39 -5.71
N THR A 109 4.13 -9.36 -5.08
CA THR A 109 4.76 -8.04 -5.04
C THR A 109 4.80 -7.52 -3.61
N MET A 110 5.80 -6.67 -3.33
CA MET A 110 5.83 -5.96 -2.06
C MET A 110 4.63 -5.02 -1.93
N ASN A 111 4.16 -4.45 -3.06
CA ASN A 111 3.02 -3.54 -3.11
C ASN A 111 1.72 -4.23 -2.62
N THR A 112 1.40 -5.42 -3.14
CA THR A 112 0.24 -6.18 -2.66
C THR A 112 0.40 -6.58 -1.19
N LEU A 113 1.59 -7.05 -0.77
CA LEU A 113 1.85 -7.38 0.64
C LEU A 113 1.61 -6.16 1.55
N LEU A 114 2.14 -5.00 1.17
CA LEU A 114 2.04 -3.75 1.93
C LEU A 114 0.58 -3.32 2.12
N HIS A 115 -0.22 -3.35 1.05
CA HIS A 115 -1.61 -2.89 1.13
C HIS A 115 -2.57 -3.91 1.76
N VAL A 116 -2.25 -5.21 1.73
CA VAL A 116 -2.94 -6.19 2.59
C VAL A 116 -2.62 -5.91 4.05
N PHE A 117 -1.36 -5.61 4.37
CA PHE A 117 -0.95 -5.22 5.72
C PHE A 117 -1.65 -3.94 6.20
N GLU A 118 -1.70 -2.91 5.37
CA GLU A 118 -2.41 -1.66 5.65
C GLU A 118 -3.89 -1.90 5.94
N ALA A 119 -4.58 -2.63 5.07
CA ALA A 119 -5.99 -2.95 5.23
C ALA A 119 -6.26 -3.77 6.49
N TYR A 120 -5.42 -4.75 6.79
CA TYR A 120 -5.54 -5.56 7.99
C TYR A 120 -5.17 -4.78 9.26
N THR A 121 -4.29 -3.81 9.17
CA THR A 121 -3.99 -2.88 10.25
C THR A 121 -5.25 -2.10 10.65
N GLU A 122 -5.94 -1.52 9.67
CA GLU A 122 -7.17 -0.77 9.94
C GLU A 122 -8.30 -1.69 10.40
N PHE A 123 -8.46 -2.87 9.80
CA PHE A 123 -9.44 -3.85 10.23
C PHE A 123 -9.16 -4.36 11.65
N TYR A 124 -7.90 -4.65 11.99
CA TYR A 124 -7.51 -5.02 13.36
C TYR A 124 -7.70 -3.89 14.36
N ARG A 125 -7.45 -2.66 13.94
CA ARG A 125 -7.66 -1.47 14.80
C ARG A 125 -9.10 -1.40 15.30
N VAL A 126 -10.07 -1.65 14.43
CA VAL A 126 -11.51 -1.52 14.74
C VAL A 126 -12.12 -2.77 15.34
N THR A 127 -11.55 -3.97 15.10
CA THR A 127 -12.14 -5.25 15.53
C THR A 127 -11.40 -5.89 16.68
N LYS A 128 -10.08 -5.68 16.78
CA LYS A 128 -9.18 -6.45 17.65
C LYS A 128 -9.26 -7.96 17.44
N ASP A 129 -9.62 -8.39 16.23
CA ASP A 129 -9.74 -9.80 15.88
C ASP A 129 -8.39 -10.52 15.97
N LYS A 130 -8.35 -11.60 16.73
CA LYS A 130 -7.10 -12.35 16.96
C LYS A 130 -6.48 -12.88 15.66
N PHE A 131 -7.31 -13.43 14.77
CA PHE A 131 -6.82 -13.98 13.51
C PHE A 131 -6.14 -12.91 12.67
N THR A 132 -6.76 -11.73 12.56
CA THR A 132 -6.16 -10.58 11.86
C THR A 132 -4.83 -10.16 12.49
N GLY A 133 -4.74 -10.13 13.81
CA GLY A 133 -3.49 -9.86 14.52
C GLY A 133 -2.39 -10.88 14.20
N ASP A 134 -2.74 -12.17 14.12
CA ASP A 134 -1.80 -13.23 13.75
C ASP A 134 -1.36 -13.09 12.27
N ARG A 135 -2.24 -12.64 11.36
CA ARG A 135 -1.90 -12.36 9.96
C ARG A 135 -0.99 -11.14 9.81
N LEU A 136 -1.18 -10.10 10.63
CA LEU A 136 -0.24 -8.96 10.66
C LEU A 136 1.16 -9.41 11.05
N ARG A 137 1.31 -10.26 12.06
CA ARG A 137 2.62 -10.84 12.44
C ARG A 137 3.25 -11.62 11.30
N PHE A 138 2.47 -12.47 10.64
CA PHE A 138 2.93 -13.24 9.48
C PHE A 138 3.45 -12.34 8.36
N MET A 139 2.74 -11.25 8.04
CA MET A 139 3.18 -10.29 7.02
C MET A 139 4.44 -9.53 7.43
N LEU A 140 4.57 -9.17 8.72
CA LEU A 140 5.80 -8.56 9.24
C LEU A 140 7.00 -9.52 9.17
N ASP A 141 6.79 -10.82 9.35
CA ASP A 141 7.85 -11.82 9.15
C ASP A 141 8.26 -11.90 7.66
N ILE A 142 7.30 -11.94 6.73
CA ILE A 142 7.59 -11.91 5.29
C ILE A 142 8.36 -10.62 4.93
N PHE A 143 7.89 -9.48 5.42
CA PHE A 143 8.55 -8.21 5.16
C PHE A 143 10.01 -8.22 5.63
N ALA A 144 10.27 -8.62 6.87
CA ALA A 144 11.60 -8.59 7.46
C ALA A 144 12.54 -9.63 6.85
N ASP A 145 12.04 -10.82 6.51
CA ASP A 145 12.86 -11.98 6.19
C ASP A 145 12.94 -12.26 4.66
N LYS A 146 12.03 -11.69 3.84
CA LYS A 146 11.92 -11.94 2.40
C LYS A 146 11.97 -10.68 1.53
N VAL A 147 11.28 -9.62 1.95
CA VAL A 147 11.12 -8.39 1.15
C VAL A 147 12.25 -7.40 1.44
N TYR A 148 12.62 -7.23 2.69
CA TYR A 148 13.70 -6.33 3.06
C TYR A 148 15.08 -6.89 2.70
N ASN A 149 15.87 -6.11 1.95
CA ASN A 149 17.26 -6.41 1.62
C ASN A 149 18.21 -5.65 2.55
N PRO A 150 18.83 -6.31 3.56
CA PRO A 150 19.67 -5.63 4.54
C PRO A 150 20.99 -5.11 3.96
N ALA A 151 21.47 -5.69 2.84
CA ALA A 151 22.70 -5.22 2.20
C ALA A 151 22.50 -3.88 1.48
N GLN A 152 21.32 -3.68 0.90
CA GLN A 152 20.95 -2.47 0.15
C GLN A 152 20.09 -1.51 0.97
N LYS A 153 19.56 -1.95 2.13
CA LYS A 153 18.70 -1.17 3.04
C LYS A 153 17.44 -0.63 2.34
N ARG A 154 16.83 -1.49 1.53
CA ARG A 154 15.64 -1.21 0.74
C ARG A 154 14.77 -2.44 0.65
N GLN A 155 13.58 -2.30 0.09
CA GLN A 155 12.76 -3.43 -0.31
C GLN A 155 13.15 -3.94 -1.70
N GLU A 156 12.99 -5.23 -1.94
CA GLU A 156 12.82 -5.79 -3.26
C GLU A 156 11.34 -5.69 -3.66
N VAL A 157 11.05 -5.65 -4.97
CA VAL A 157 9.73 -5.21 -5.45
C VAL A 157 8.90 -6.34 -6.04
N PHE A 158 9.45 -7.11 -6.98
CA PHE A 158 8.76 -8.16 -7.73
C PHE A 158 9.36 -9.51 -7.45
N PHE A 159 8.51 -10.50 -7.21
CA PHE A 159 8.93 -11.82 -6.79
C PHE A 159 8.19 -12.93 -7.54
N ASP A 160 8.86 -14.07 -7.65
CA ASP A 160 8.19 -15.33 -7.95
C ASP A 160 7.38 -15.81 -6.72
N ARG A 161 6.81 -16.99 -6.85
CA ARG A 161 5.97 -17.57 -5.81
C ARG A 161 6.69 -17.82 -4.48
N GLU A 162 7.99 -18.09 -4.51
CA GLU A 162 8.83 -18.42 -3.36
C GLU A 162 9.60 -17.21 -2.77
N TRP A 163 9.29 -16.00 -3.24
CA TRP A 163 9.95 -14.74 -2.86
C TRP A 163 11.38 -14.59 -3.42
N ASN A 164 11.70 -15.21 -4.57
CA ASN A 164 12.92 -14.88 -5.29
C ASN A 164 12.71 -13.59 -6.09
N THR A 165 13.62 -12.63 -5.96
CA THR A 165 13.56 -11.34 -6.65
C THR A 165 13.71 -11.52 -8.16
N LEU A 166 12.84 -10.86 -8.95
CA LEU A 166 12.81 -10.99 -10.41
C LEU A 166 13.63 -9.92 -11.14
N ILE A 167 13.69 -8.70 -10.60
CA ILE A 167 14.44 -7.58 -11.21
C ILE A 167 15.15 -6.76 -10.14
N ASP A 168 16.20 -6.04 -10.55
CA ASP A 168 16.89 -5.07 -9.69
C ASP A 168 16.17 -3.71 -9.82
N LEU A 169 15.17 -3.50 -8.98
CA LEU A 169 14.39 -2.28 -8.90
C LEU A 169 14.37 -1.73 -7.48
N TYR A 170 14.60 -0.43 -7.34
CA TYR A 170 14.43 0.31 -6.11
C TYR A 170 13.30 1.33 -6.27
N SER A 171 12.13 1.04 -5.77
CA SER A 171 11.00 1.97 -5.76
C SER A 171 11.08 2.88 -4.55
N TYR A 172 11.50 4.12 -4.77
CA TYR A 172 11.69 5.08 -3.68
C TYR A 172 10.38 5.48 -3.02
N GLY A 173 9.31 5.60 -3.81
CA GLY A 173 7.99 5.91 -3.32
C GLY A 173 7.43 4.85 -2.39
N HIS A 174 7.53 3.59 -2.79
CA HIS A 174 7.06 2.49 -1.96
C HIS A 174 7.92 2.29 -0.70
N ASP A 175 9.22 2.54 -0.77
CA ASP A 175 10.07 2.43 0.41
C ASP A 175 9.71 3.46 1.48
N ILE A 176 9.48 4.71 1.07
CA ILE A 176 9.08 5.73 2.04
C ILE A 176 7.66 5.47 2.58
N GLU A 177 6.74 5.02 1.74
CA GLU A 177 5.39 4.60 2.12
C GLU A 177 5.44 3.44 3.13
N THR A 178 6.20 2.39 2.84
CA THR A 178 6.38 1.26 3.75
C THR A 178 6.92 1.69 5.11
N SER A 179 7.84 2.66 5.15
CA SER A 179 8.44 3.10 6.41
C SER A 179 7.40 3.60 7.41
N TRP A 180 6.36 4.29 6.97
CA TRP A 180 5.34 4.80 7.86
C TRP A 180 4.13 3.86 8.01
N LEU A 181 3.74 3.13 6.96
CA LEU A 181 2.64 2.15 7.05
C LEU A 181 2.97 1.02 8.02
N ILE A 182 4.19 0.48 7.95
CA ILE A 182 4.63 -0.56 8.90
C ILE A 182 4.74 0.00 10.31
N ASP A 183 5.30 1.19 10.51
CA ASP A 183 5.32 1.84 11.82
C ASP A 183 3.92 2.00 12.40
N ARG A 184 2.94 2.41 11.57
CA ARG A 184 1.53 2.49 11.95
C ARG A 184 0.96 1.13 12.35
N GLY A 185 1.27 0.08 11.59
CA GLY A 185 0.85 -1.29 11.90
C GLY A 185 1.42 -1.80 13.22
N LEU A 186 2.70 -1.52 13.51
CA LEU A 186 3.35 -1.86 14.79
C LEU A 186 2.67 -1.16 15.97
N GLU A 187 2.30 0.12 15.84
CA GLU A 187 1.55 0.84 16.87
C GLU A 187 0.18 0.22 17.15
N VAL A 188 -0.56 -0.15 16.08
CA VAL A 188 -1.90 -0.73 16.20
C VAL A 188 -1.86 -2.15 16.76
N LEU A 189 -0.84 -2.93 16.37
CA LEU A 189 -0.62 -4.30 16.83
C LEU A 189 -0.22 -4.34 18.31
N ASP A 190 0.54 -3.33 18.76
CA ASP A 190 1.02 -3.16 20.14
C ASP A 190 1.78 -4.42 20.66
N ASP A 191 2.66 -4.96 19.80
CA ASP A 191 3.48 -6.13 20.12
C ASP A 191 4.95 -5.72 20.24
N PRO A 192 5.52 -5.66 21.47
CA PRO A 192 6.89 -5.21 21.69
C PRO A 192 7.95 -6.05 20.98
N ALA A 193 7.70 -7.36 20.79
CA ALA A 193 8.64 -8.23 20.10
C ALA A 193 8.75 -7.90 18.63
N TYR A 194 7.61 -7.66 17.96
CA TYR A 194 7.58 -7.23 16.56
C TYR A 194 8.08 -5.80 16.39
N THR A 195 7.76 -4.91 17.32
CA THR A 195 8.34 -3.56 17.32
C THR A 195 9.87 -3.61 17.40
N ALA A 196 10.43 -4.41 18.28
CA ALA A 196 11.89 -4.56 18.40
C ALA A 196 12.53 -5.20 17.14
N LYS A 197 11.83 -6.12 16.46
CA LYS A 197 12.31 -6.77 15.22
C LYS A 197 12.27 -5.82 14.03
N VAL A 198 11.20 -5.04 13.85
CA VAL A 198 10.86 -4.40 12.57
C VAL A 198 11.10 -2.89 12.56
N ALA A 199 10.91 -2.16 13.66
CA ALA A 199 11.14 -0.72 13.69
C ALA A 199 12.59 -0.27 13.32
N PRO A 200 13.66 -1.05 13.61
CA PRO A 200 14.98 -0.73 13.06
C PRO A 200 15.03 -0.77 11.52
N ILE A 201 14.25 -1.67 10.89
CA ILE A 201 14.21 -1.83 9.43
C ILE A 201 13.52 -0.61 8.81
N THR A 202 12.36 -0.19 9.32
CA THR A 202 11.65 0.99 8.81
C THR A 202 12.50 2.25 8.93
N LYS A 203 13.24 2.40 10.04
CA LYS A 203 14.20 3.51 10.23
C LYS A 203 15.35 3.46 9.21
N GLU A 204 15.88 2.27 8.90
CA GLU A 204 16.94 2.13 7.88
C GLU A 204 16.45 2.46 6.47
N ILE A 205 15.27 1.99 6.09
CA ILE A 205 14.63 2.28 4.81
C ILE A 205 14.43 3.79 4.64
N LEU A 206 13.81 4.45 5.62
CA LEU A 206 13.62 5.91 5.62
C LEU A 206 14.95 6.68 5.45
N ALA A 207 15.96 6.28 6.21
CA ALA A 207 17.28 6.93 6.14
C ALA A 207 17.95 6.72 4.77
N ASN A 208 17.77 5.54 4.18
CA ASN A 208 18.29 5.21 2.86
C ASN A 208 17.58 6.03 1.76
N VAL A 209 16.25 6.12 1.79
CA VAL A 209 15.47 6.95 0.86
C VAL A 209 15.90 8.43 0.95
N TYR A 210 16.01 8.98 2.17
CA TYR A 210 16.49 10.35 2.36
C TYR A 210 17.86 10.57 1.73
N LYS A 211 18.79 9.63 1.91
CA LYS A 211 20.15 9.71 1.40
C LYS A 211 20.22 9.56 -0.12
N THR A 212 19.43 8.67 -0.71
CA THR A 212 19.57 8.25 -2.12
C THR A 212 18.62 8.99 -3.06
N ALA A 213 17.36 9.22 -2.65
CA ALA A 213 16.29 9.66 -3.52
C ALA A 213 15.80 11.10 -3.29
N TYR A 214 15.98 11.64 -2.08
CA TYR A 214 15.62 13.03 -1.81
C TYR A 214 16.61 13.97 -2.44
N ARG A 215 16.16 14.70 -3.49
CA ARG A 215 16.95 15.65 -4.28
C ARG A 215 16.08 16.85 -4.68
N ASP A 216 16.66 18.02 -4.66
CA ASP A 216 16.00 19.24 -5.13
C ASP A 216 14.61 19.47 -4.49
N HIS A 217 14.53 19.27 -3.15
CA HIS A 217 13.33 19.43 -2.35
C HIS A 217 12.16 18.50 -2.73
N SER A 218 12.47 17.35 -3.33
CA SER A 218 11.49 16.39 -3.85
C SER A 218 12.07 14.97 -3.87
N LEU A 219 11.24 13.96 -4.11
CA LEU A 219 11.70 12.58 -4.22
C LEU A 219 11.69 12.12 -5.68
N MET A 220 12.78 11.47 -6.11
CA MET A 220 12.82 10.75 -7.39
C MET A 220 11.86 9.56 -7.37
N ASN A 221 11.49 9.05 -8.55
CA ASN A 221 10.54 7.95 -8.69
C ASN A 221 11.16 6.61 -8.26
N GLU A 222 12.16 6.14 -8.99
CA GLU A 222 12.75 4.82 -8.79
C GLU A 222 14.17 4.71 -9.36
N CYS A 223 14.82 3.57 -9.14
CA CYS A 223 16.10 3.23 -9.75
C CYS A 223 16.05 1.78 -10.25
N GLU A 224 16.14 1.58 -11.56
CA GLU A 224 16.19 0.27 -12.17
C GLU A 224 17.59 -0.02 -12.72
N ASN A 225 18.17 -1.17 -12.33
CA ASN A 225 19.52 -1.58 -12.76
C ASN A 225 20.59 -0.48 -12.56
N GLY A 226 20.49 0.30 -11.47
CA GLY A 226 21.40 1.40 -11.13
C GLY A 226 21.13 2.70 -11.90
N VAL A 227 20.10 2.79 -12.73
CA VAL A 227 19.70 3.99 -13.47
C VAL A 227 18.51 4.65 -12.79
N ASN A 228 18.68 5.89 -12.32
CA ASN A 228 17.60 6.63 -11.68
C ASN A 228 16.60 7.19 -12.70
N ASP A 229 15.32 6.93 -12.45
CA ASP A 229 14.24 7.74 -12.97
C ASP A 229 14.05 8.95 -12.06
N THR A 230 14.37 10.13 -12.60
CA THR A 230 14.29 11.39 -11.85
C THR A 230 12.95 12.08 -11.96
N THR A 231 11.95 11.46 -12.58
CA THR A 231 10.58 11.96 -12.64
C THR A 231 10.02 12.16 -11.24
N ARG A 232 9.18 13.18 -11.05
CA ARG A 232 8.48 13.44 -9.77
C ARG A 232 7.02 13.04 -9.93
N VAL A 233 6.72 11.80 -9.57
CA VAL A 233 5.36 11.27 -9.61
C VAL A 233 4.58 11.75 -8.39
N TRP A 234 3.32 12.11 -8.56
CA TRP A 234 2.49 12.79 -7.54
C TRP A 234 2.35 12.02 -6.24
N TRP A 235 2.07 10.72 -6.31
CA TRP A 235 1.87 9.90 -5.12
C TRP A 235 3.18 9.72 -4.33
N VAL A 236 4.31 9.59 -5.03
CA VAL A 236 5.64 9.52 -4.41
C VAL A 236 5.92 10.78 -3.57
N GLN A 237 5.52 11.96 -4.06
CA GLN A 237 5.67 13.20 -3.29
C GLN A 237 4.73 13.23 -2.09
N ALA A 238 3.47 12.78 -2.25
CA ALA A 238 2.51 12.72 -1.14
C ALA A 238 2.99 11.78 -0.03
N GLU A 239 3.43 10.57 -0.38
CA GLU A 239 3.99 9.59 0.55
C GLU A 239 5.27 10.10 1.22
N SER A 240 6.07 10.89 0.51
CA SER A 240 7.28 11.49 1.08
C SER A 240 6.98 12.47 2.21
N VAL A 241 5.93 13.27 2.09
CA VAL A 241 5.51 14.18 3.17
C VAL A 241 5.14 13.38 4.42
N VAL A 242 4.33 12.32 4.25
CA VAL A 242 3.88 11.48 5.36
C VAL A 242 5.06 10.71 5.99
N GLY A 243 5.87 10.06 5.18
CA GLY A 243 6.99 9.24 5.64
C GLY A 243 8.07 10.06 6.35
N PHE A 244 8.46 11.21 5.81
CA PHE A 244 9.41 12.09 6.50
C PHE A 244 8.83 12.68 7.78
N LEU A 245 7.54 13.05 7.80
CA LEU A 245 6.89 13.53 9.02
C LEU A 245 6.83 12.43 10.09
N ASN A 246 6.49 11.19 9.71
CA ASN A 246 6.54 10.03 10.61
C ASN A 246 7.95 9.83 11.19
N GLY A 247 8.97 9.88 10.34
CA GLY A 247 10.36 9.76 10.79
C GLY A 247 10.76 10.82 11.81
N TYR A 248 10.33 12.06 11.63
CA TYR A 248 10.52 13.12 12.61
C TYR A 248 9.74 12.87 13.91
N GLN A 249 8.49 12.41 13.81
CA GLN A 249 7.68 12.11 15.01
C GLN A 249 8.28 10.96 15.84
N LYS A 250 8.87 9.97 15.19
CA LYS A 250 9.57 8.85 15.86
C LYS A 250 10.89 9.26 16.49
N ASP A 251 11.61 10.20 15.89
CA ASP A 251 12.90 10.72 16.39
C ASP A 251 12.99 12.23 16.16
N PRO A 252 12.45 13.06 17.09
CA PRO A 252 12.45 14.53 16.93
C PRO A 252 13.84 15.19 16.95
N ALA A 253 14.89 14.44 17.28
CA ALA A 253 16.27 14.93 17.15
C ALA A 253 16.71 15.03 15.68
N GLU A 254 16.13 14.20 14.80
CA GLU A 254 16.40 14.16 13.35
C GLU A 254 15.60 15.23 12.58
N LYS A 255 15.83 16.51 12.89
CA LYS A 255 15.12 17.65 12.28
C LYS A 255 15.16 17.70 10.76
N LYS A 256 16.13 17.02 10.13
CA LYS A 256 16.24 16.92 8.68
C LYS A 256 14.98 16.32 8.03
N TYR A 257 14.27 15.42 8.72
CA TYR A 257 13.05 14.82 8.19
C TYR A 257 11.88 15.80 8.21
N LEU A 258 11.74 16.62 9.26
CA LEU A 258 10.75 17.69 9.25
C LEU A 258 11.01 18.67 8.10
N GLN A 259 12.27 19.10 7.93
CA GLN A 259 12.64 20.00 6.84
C GLN A 259 12.34 19.35 5.47
N ALA A 260 12.65 18.06 5.30
CA ALA A 260 12.34 17.37 4.05
C ALA A 260 10.83 17.29 3.77
N ALA A 261 10.01 17.03 4.80
CA ALA A 261 8.55 17.04 4.65
C ALA A 261 8.02 18.43 4.24
N GLU A 262 8.53 19.51 4.84
CA GLU A 262 8.19 20.89 4.49
C GLU A 262 8.62 21.23 3.05
N ASP A 263 9.83 20.87 2.67
CA ASP A 263 10.38 21.10 1.34
C ASP A 263 9.56 20.38 0.25
N VAL A 264 9.23 19.10 0.46
CA VAL A 264 8.39 18.33 -0.48
C VAL A 264 6.97 18.92 -0.55
N TRP A 265 6.40 19.34 0.57
CA TRP A 265 5.11 20.00 0.57
C TRP A 265 5.13 21.32 -0.22
N ASP A 266 6.21 22.10 -0.10
CA ASP A 266 6.40 23.31 -0.89
C ASP A 266 6.59 22.99 -2.38
N TYR A 267 7.30 21.91 -2.71
CA TYR A 267 7.41 21.41 -4.08
C TYR A 267 6.04 21.06 -4.66
N ILE A 268 5.22 20.31 -3.91
CA ILE A 268 3.84 19.96 -4.32
C ILE A 268 3.03 21.21 -4.64
N LYS A 269 3.00 22.19 -3.72
CA LYS A 269 2.23 23.43 -3.89
C LYS A 269 2.66 24.23 -5.11
N ASN A 270 3.95 24.25 -5.42
CA ASN A 270 4.49 25.10 -6.46
C ASN A 270 4.47 24.44 -7.85
N TYR A 271 4.63 23.12 -7.92
CA TYR A 271 4.83 22.40 -9.18
C TYR A 271 3.79 21.34 -9.49
N MET A 272 3.31 20.57 -8.48
CA MET A 272 2.42 19.44 -8.72
C MET A 272 0.95 19.83 -8.84
N ILE A 273 0.52 20.90 -8.15
CA ILE A 273 -0.87 21.34 -8.22
C ILE A 273 -1.14 22.00 -9.56
N ASP A 274 -2.05 21.42 -10.33
CA ASP A 274 -2.53 22.01 -11.58
C ASP A 274 -3.47 23.18 -11.28
N LYS A 275 -3.04 24.39 -11.61
CA LYS A 275 -3.78 25.63 -11.30
C LYS A 275 -4.90 25.93 -12.30
N ARG A 276 -5.13 25.10 -13.31
CA ARG A 276 -6.28 25.25 -14.22
C ARG A 276 -7.57 25.01 -13.46
N ASN A 277 -8.64 25.72 -13.87
CA ASN A 277 -9.93 25.61 -13.17
C ASN A 277 -10.50 24.19 -13.27
N GLY A 278 -10.81 23.59 -12.15
CA GLY A 278 -11.36 22.23 -12.04
C GLY A 278 -10.34 21.10 -12.17
N SER A 279 -9.04 21.43 -12.20
CA SER A 279 -7.94 20.47 -12.15
C SER A 279 -7.49 20.19 -10.72
N GLU A 280 -6.73 19.09 -10.52
CA GLU A 280 -6.18 18.69 -9.23
C GLU A 280 -4.65 18.73 -9.28
N TRP A 281 -4.00 17.59 -9.51
CA TRP A 281 -2.55 17.47 -9.58
C TRP A 281 -2.10 16.97 -10.95
N TYR A 282 -0.89 17.36 -11.35
CA TYR A 282 -0.23 16.68 -12.47
C TYR A 282 0.15 15.26 -12.05
N TRP A 283 0.12 14.33 -12.99
CA TRP A 283 0.58 12.96 -12.75
C TRP A 283 2.07 12.95 -12.39
N CYS A 284 2.88 13.69 -13.12
CA CYS A 284 4.33 13.82 -12.91
C CYS A 284 4.87 15.15 -13.44
N ILE A 285 6.07 15.48 -12.99
CA ILE A 285 6.89 16.62 -13.41
C ILE A 285 8.27 16.13 -13.85
#